data_8ccee5213834b0526bef45c07e0b541d
#
_entry.id   8ccee5213834b0526bef45c07e0b541d
#
_cell.length_a   1.000
_cell.length_b   1.000
_cell.length_c   1.000
_cell.angle_alpha   90.00
_cell.angle_beta   90.00
_cell.angle_gamma   90.00
#
_symmetry.space_group_name_H-M   'P 1'
#
loop_
_entity.id
_entity.type
_entity.pdbx_description
1 polymer ?
#
loop_
_entity_poly.entity_id
_entity_poly.type
_entity_poly.pdbx_seq_one_letter_code
_entity_poly.pdbx_strand_id
1 'polypeptide(L)'
;MAKTIHPSTKIGEYCVIGENVTIGEGCVIGHHVVIHDDSVIGDNVRIDDFTCIGKRPMKAANSAVTVESELPPCMIGSGCIIGTGAVIYRGCILGDRVLAADLATVRERVTIGERTIIGRGASVECDCVVGRKCKIETNAYITAYSTLGDMCFIAPGVVTSNDNFAGRSEERFKHFKGVTVENGGRIAAGSVILPGKVIGEQAMAAAGSVVTKDVPEKTVVVGAPARVLRTVPEDQLLQEGDYLK
;
A
#
# COMPACT_ATOMS: atom_id res chain seq x y z
N MET A 1 28.39 11.39 2.21
CA MET A 1 28.01 12.36 3.27
C MET A 1 27.67 11.60 4.57
N ALA A 2 27.65 12.26 5.72
CA ALA A 2 27.49 11.57 7.01
C ALA A 2 26.05 11.12 7.26
N LYS A 3 25.90 9.97 7.92
CA LYS A 3 24.63 9.49 8.47
C LYS A 3 24.20 10.43 9.61
N THR A 4 22.92 10.75 9.70
CA THR A 4 22.35 11.54 10.79
C THR A 4 21.39 10.64 11.57
N ILE A 5 21.87 10.05 12.68
CA ILE A 5 21.09 9.18 13.53
C ILE A 5 20.97 9.85 14.91
N HIS A 6 19.73 10.06 15.36
CA HIS A 6 19.53 10.69 16.66
C HIS A 6 20.08 9.80 17.79
N PRO A 7 20.77 10.36 18.80
CA PRO A 7 21.44 9.57 19.86
C PRO A 7 20.50 8.68 20.70
N SER A 8 19.22 8.99 20.78
CA SER A 8 18.23 8.17 21.49
C SER A 8 17.77 6.93 20.73
N THR A 9 18.12 6.82 19.44
CA THR A 9 17.72 5.68 18.60
C THR A 9 18.46 4.42 19.02
N LYS A 10 17.71 3.33 19.20
CA LYS A 10 18.25 2.01 19.51
C LYS A 10 18.33 1.19 18.23
N ILE A 11 19.48 0.58 17.99
CA ILE A 11 19.74 -0.24 16.79
C ILE A 11 20.19 -1.62 17.24
N GLY A 12 19.52 -2.65 16.71
CA GLY A 12 19.86 -4.04 16.94
C GLY A 12 21.16 -4.47 16.25
N GLU A 13 21.53 -5.72 16.43
CA GLU A 13 22.75 -6.27 15.87
C GLU A 13 22.64 -6.59 14.38
N TYR A 14 23.78 -6.58 13.68
CA TYR A 14 23.94 -6.96 12.27
C TYR A 14 23.12 -6.10 11.31
N CYS A 15 22.81 -4.86 11.68
CA CYS A 15 22.13 -3.90 10.80
C CYS A 15 23.09 -3.28 9.79
N VAL A 16 22.63 -3.10 8.56
CA VAL A 16 23.35 -2.36 7.52
C VAL A 16 22.60 -1.05 7.26
N ILE A 17 23.24 0.06 7.57
CA ILE A 17 22.68 1.41 7.33
C ILE A 17 23.55 2.09 6.28
N GLY A 18 22.91 2.46 5.17
CA GLY A 18 23.52 3.10 4.02
C GLY A 18 24.03 4.50 4.27
N GLU A 19 24.57 5.15 3.24
CA GLU A 19 25.05 6.53 3.31
C GLU A 19 23.88 7.51 3.31
N ASN A 20 24.07 8.70 3.88
CA ASN A 20 23.10 9.80 3.94
C ASN A 20 21.75 9.44 4.59
N VAL A 21 21.66 8.33 5.32
CA VAL A 21 20.44 7.94 6.02
C VAL A 21 20.20 8.89 7.19
N THR A 22 18.96 9.34 7.32
CA THR A 22 18.48 10.13 8.47
C THR A 22 17.51 9.31 9.30
N ILE A 23 17.72 9.22 10.61
CA ILE A 23 16.82 8.55 11.56
C ILE A 23 16.56 9.50 12.72
N GLY A 24 15.27 9.77 12.96
CA GLY A 24 14.78 10.68 13.97
C GLY A 24 14.91 10.19 15.41
N GLU A 25 14.30 10.92 16.32
CA GLU A 25 14.33 10.67 17.76
C GLU A 25 13.53 9.43 18.16
N GLY A 26 13.98 8.70 19.20
CA GLY A 26 13.21 7.65 19.85
C GLY A 26 12.93 6.40 19.00
N CYS A 27 13.61 6.23 17.87
CA CYS A 27 13.43 5.07 17.01
C CYS A 27 13.98 3.78 17.63
N VAL A 28 13.35 2.66 17.26
CA VAL A 28 13.78 1.32 17.63
C VAL A 28 13.94 0.49 16.37
N ILE A 29 15.17 0.10 16.05
CA ILE A 29 15.51 -0.71 14.88
C ILE A 29 15.90 -2.11 15.39
N GLY A 30 15.24 -3.14 14.86
CA GLY A 30 15.49 -4.54 15.21
C GLY A 30 16.83 -5.06 14.68
N HIS A 31 16.99 -6.37 14.67
CA HIS A 31 18.19 -7.04 14.19
C HIS A 31 18.15 -7.31 12.69
N HIS A 32 19.31 -7.40 12.03
CA HIS A 32 19.43 -7.72 10.59
C HIS A 32 18.61 -6.80 9.67
N VAL A 33 18.39 -5.55 10.08
CA VAL A 33 17.67 -4.56 9.27
C VAL A 33 18.62 -3.94 8.24
N VAL A 34 18.14 -3.77 7.01
CA VAL A 34 18.88 -3.08 5.94
C VAL A 34 18.15 -1.79 5.60
N ILE A 35 18.81 -0.66 5.79
CA ILE A 35 18.32 0.66 5.39
C ILE A 35 19.25 1.19 4.30
N HIS A 36 18.72 1.31 3.09
CA HIS A 36 19.48 1.79 1.93
C HIS A 36 19.70 3.30 1.98
N ASP A 37 20.67 3.73 1.18
CA ASP A 37 21.14 5.11 1.08
C ASP A 37 20.01 6.13 0.93
N ASP A 38 20.25 7.32 1.47
CA ASP A 38 19.38 8.49 1.43
C ASP A 38 18.02 8.32 2.12
N SER A 39 17.69 7.18 2.68
CA SER A 39 16.39 6.96 3.34
C SER A 39 16.21 7.92 4.51
N VAL A 40 14.99 8.44 4.66
CA VAL A 40 14.61 9.37 5.73
C VAL A 40 13.55 8.71 6.61
N ILE A 41 13.84 8.57 7.90
CA ILE A 41 12.97 7.96 8.89
C ILE A 41 12.67 9.01 9.95
N GLY A 42 11.39 9.27 10.19
CA GLY A 42 10.92 10.22 11.19
C GLY A 42 11.15 9.77 12.63
N ASP A 43 10.49 10.42 13.57
CA ASP A 43 10.65 10.16 14.99
C ASP A 43 9.76 9.00 15.48
N ASN A 44 10.20 8.31 16.54
CA ASN A 44 9.44 7.26 17.22
C ASN A 44 9.00 6.12 16.27
N VAL A 45 9.80 5.82 15.27
CA VAL A 45 9.55 4.72 14.31
C VAL A 45 10.10 3.42 14.89
N ARG A 46 9.29 2.35 14.79
CA ARG A 46 9.72 0.98 15.08
C ARG A 46 9.90 0.23 13.77
N ILE A 47 11.08 -0.38 13.57
CA ILE A 47 11.38 -1.26 12.45
C ILE A 47 11.81 -2.60 13.02
N ASP A 48 11.06 -3.65 12.75
CA ASP A 48 11.34 -4.99 13.27
C ASP A 48 12.37 -5.75 12.41
N ASP A 49 12.78 -6.92 12.89
CA ASP A 49 13.89 -7.71 12.37
C ASP A 49 13.74 -8.06 10.88
N PHE A 50 14.86 -8.21 10.18
CA PHE A 50 14.95 -8.62 8.77
C PHE A 50 14.24 -7.71 7.77
N THR A 51 13.90 -6.50 8.15
CA THR A 51 13.22 -5.52 7.31
C THR A 51 14.19 -4.84 6.36
N CYS A 52 13.72 -4.52 5.14
CA CYS A 52 14.50 -3.80 4.14
C CYS A 52 13.81 -2.48 3.76
N ILE A 53 14.47 -1.36 4.02
CA ILE A 53 13.98 0.00 3.72
C ILE A 53 14.79 0.60 2.57
N GLY A 54 14.11 1.24 1.61
CA GLY A 54 14.75 1.94 0.50
C GLY A 54 15.28 1.01 -0.60
N LYS A 55 14.80 -0.23 -0.68
CA LYS A 55 15.22 -1.21 -1.69
C LYS A 55 15.02 -0.67 -3.10
N ARG A 56 16.04 -0.79 -3.95
CA ARG A 56 15.91 -0.47 -5.38
C ARG A 56 15.08 -1.53 -6.10
N PRO A 57 14.18 -1.16 -7.03
CA PRO A 57 13.42 -2.13 -7.80
C PRO A 57 14.33 -3.00 -8.67
N MET A 58 13.93 -4.24 -8.88
CA MET A 58 14.58 -5.18 -9.78
C MET A 58 13.76 -5.26 -11.06
N LYS A 59 14.39 -5.01 -12.20
CA LYS A 59 13.76 -5.13 -13.51
C LYS A 59 14.16 -6.44 -14.16
N ALA A 60 13.21 -7.32 -14.38
CA ALA A 60 13.41 -8.48 -15.23
C ALA A 60 13.43 -8.05 -16.71
N ALA A 61 14.12 -8.81 -17.56
CA ALA A 61 14.25 -8.48 -18.98
C ALA A 61 12.90 -8.31 -19.70
N ASN A 62 11.88 -9.04 -19.25
CA ASN A 62 10.51 -9.01 -19.78
C ASN A 62 9.51 -8.29 -18.85
N SER A 63 9.99 -7.45 -17.95
CA SER A 63 9.12 -6.69 -17.05
C SER A 63 8.25 -5.69 -17.82
N ALA A 64 6.95 -5.70 -17.56
CA ALA A 64 5.98 -4.82 -18.21
C ALA A 64 5.83 -3.46 -17.52
N VAL A 65 6.03 -3.39 -16.20
CA VAL A 65 5.70 -2.21 -15.38
C VAL A 65 6.91 -1.59 -14.67
N THR A 66 7.99 -2.36 -14.50
CA THR A 66 9.20 -1.84 -13.84
C THR A 66 10.06 -1.07 -14.82
N VAL A 67 10.24 0.22 -14.57
CA VAL A 67 11.10 1.10 -15.38
C VAL A 67 12.38 1.39 -14.60
N GLU A 68 13.54 1.30 -15.27
CA GLU A 68 14.79 1.82 -14.72
C GLU A 68 14.75 3.34 -14.72
N SER A 69 14.75 3.93 -13.54
CA SER A 69 14.79 5.38 -13.34
C SER A 69 15.48 5.70 -12.03
N GLU A 70 16.04 6.89 -11.95
CA GLU A 70 16.41 7.42 -10.64
C GLU A 70 15.14 7.64 -9.82
N LEU A 71 15.17 7.14 -8.59
CA LEU A 71 14.06 7.26 -7.66
C LEU A 71 14.46 8.17 -6.49
N PRO A 72 13.56 9.02 -6.01
CA PRO A 72 13.79 9.78 -4.80
C PRO A 72 14.02 8.85 -3.60
N PRO A 73 14.55 9.34 -2.49
CA PRO A 73 14.66 8.59 -1.25
C PRO A 73 13.34 7.96 -0.81
N CYS A 74 13.43 6.88 -0.04
CA CYS A 74 12.30 6.39 0.74
C CYS A 74 12.09 7.31 1.95
N MET A 75 10.86 7.72 2.19
CA MET A 75 10.48 8.58 3.30
C MET A 75 9.47 7.86 4.20
N ILE A 76 9.77 7.73 5.48
CA ILE A 76 8.91 7.12 6.49
C ILE A 76 8.57 8.19 7.53
N GLY A 77 7.30 8.50 7.69
CA GLY A 77 6.79 9.47 8.67
C GLY A 77 6.97 9.01 10.12
N SER A 78 6.68 9.89 11.05
CA SER A 78 6.84 9.65 12.48
C SER A 78 5.81 8.65 13.02
N GLY A 79 6.21 7.88 14.05
CA GLY A 79 5.34 6.94 14.75
C GLY A 79 4.93 5.71 13.91
N CYS A 80 5.60 5.45 12.79
CA CYS A 80 5.34 4.27 11.98
C CYS A 80 5.82 2.98 12.64
N ILE A 81 5.18 1.87 12.31
CA ILE A 81 5.59 0.52 12.70
C ILE A 81 5.80 -0.29 11.43
N ILE A 82 7.00 -0.81 11.25
CA ILE A 82 7.37 -1.64 10.11
C ILE A 82 7.72 -3.02 10.63
N GLY A 83 6.90 -4.00 10.32
CA GLY A 83 6.97 -5.35 10.83
C GLY A 83 8.09 -6.18 10.23
N THR A 84 8.31 -7.35 10.82
CA THR A 84 9.37 -8.29 10.47
C THR A 84 9.34 -8.68 9.00
N GLY A 85 10.48 -8.56 8.32
CA GLY A 85 10.63 -8.97 6.92
C GLY A 85 9.86 -8.13 5.91
N ALA A 86 9.32 -6.98 6.31
CA ALA A 86 8.68 -6.07 5.39
C ALA A 86 9.69 -5.46 4.40
N VAL A 87 9.24 -5.15 3.18
CA VAL A 87 10.09 -4.55 2.16
C VAL A 87 9.47 -3.25 1.65
N ILE A 88 10.11 -2.14 1.99
CA ILE A 88 9.70 -0.81 1.53
C ILE A 88 10.70 -0.33 0.47
N TYR A 89 10.20 -0.05 -0.71
CA TYR A 89 11.06 0.32 -1.83
C TYR A 89 11.43 1.81 -1.82
N ARG A 90 12.51 2.13 -2.55
CA ARG A 90 12.93 3.49 -2.82
C ARG A 90 11.83 4.24 -3.58
N GLY A 91 11.68 5.54 -3.32
CA GLY A 91 10.63 6.37 -3.90
C GLY A 91 9.27 6.25 -3.23
N CYS A 92 9.16 5.48 -2.13
CA CYS A 92 7.95 5.44 -1.33
C CYS A 92 7.87 6.60 -0.34
N ILE A 93 6.65 7.02 -0.06
CA ILE A 93 6.32 7.96 1.01
C ILE A 93 5.27 7.30 1.91
N LEU A 94 5.63 7.01 3.15
CA LEU A 94 4.70 6.59 4.19
C LEU A 94 4.44 7.78 5.11
N GLY A 95 3.18 8.17 5.25
CA GLY A 95 2.76 9.21 6.19
C GLY A 95 2.94 8.79 7.65
N ASP A 96 2.57 9.66 8.58
CA ASP A 96 2.73 9.39 10.01
C ASP A 96 1.84 8.23 10.47
N ARG A 97 2.34 7.47 11.46
CA ARG A 97 1.60 6.38 12.11
C ARG A 97 1.07 5.29 11.16
N VAL A 98 1.74 5.08 10.06
CA VAL A 98 1.47 3.93 9.17
C VAL A 98 1.97 2.66 9.82
N LEU A 99 1.16 1.59 9.76
CA LEU A 99 1.59 0.22 10.05
C LEU A 99 1.80 -0.52 8.72
N ALA A 100 3.02 -0.93 8.43
CA ALA A 100 3.32 -1.95 7.44
C ALA A 100 3.68 -3.24 8.21
N ALA A 101 2.74 -4.17 8.30
CA ALA A 101 2.87 -5.37 9.13
C ALA A 101 3.88 -6.37 8.53
N ASP A 102 4.10 -7.49 9.22
CA ASP A 102 5.08 -8.50 8.81
C ASP A 102 4.92 -8.93 7.35
N LEU A 103 6.04 -9.03 6.64
CA LEU A 103 6.11 -9.46 5.24
C LEU A 103 5.34 -8.55 4.26
N ALA A 104 4.87 -7.38 4.69
CA ALA A 104 4.24 -6.42 3.79
C ALA A 104 5.24 -5.90 2.76
N THR A 105 4.77 -5.68 1.53
CA THR A 105 5.59 -5.10 0.47
C THR A 105 4.95 -3.81 -0.05
N VAL A 106 5.71 -2.71 -0.05
CA VAL A 106 5.31 -1.43 -0.64
C VAL A 106 6.33 -1.07 -1.73
N ARG A 107 5.88 -1.16 -2.99
CA ARG A 107 6.71 -0.96 -4.19
C ARG A 107 7.02 0.51 -4.42
N GLU A 108 7.93 0.75 -5.35
CA GLU A 108 8.43 2.09 -5.71
C GLU A 108 7.32 3.05 -6.16
N ARG A 109 7.51 4.36 -5.90
CA ARG A 109 6.57 5.44 -6.23
C ARG A 109 5.17 5.28 -5.64
N VAL A 110 5.09 4.63 -4.48
CA VAL A 110 3.83 4.49 -3.71
C VAL A 110 3.78 5.57 -2.64
N THR A 111 2.62 6.19 -2.50
CA THR A 111 2.31 7.10 -1.38
C THR A 111 1.24 6.45 -0.51
N ILE A 112 1.51 6.34 0.79
CA ILE A 112 0.58 5.83 1.80
C ILE A 112 0.24 6.97 2.77
N GLY A 113 -1.03 7.30 2.88
CA GLY A 113 -1.53 8.32 3.80
C GLY A 113 -1.41 7.91 5.27
N GLU A 114 -1.43 8.89 6.15
CA GLU A 114 -1.27 8.71 7.60
C GLU A 114 -2.25 7.70 8.20
N ARG A 115 -1.84 7.01 9.27
CA ARG A 115 -2.67 6.05 10.04
C ARG A 115 -3.21 4.88 9.19
N THR A 116 -2.68 4.65 8.01
CA THR A 116 -3.06 3.52 7.15
C THR A 116 -2.37 2.24 7.61
N ILE A 117 -3.07 1.13 7.50
CA ILE A 117 -2.58 -0.21 7.83
C ILE A 117 -2.37 -0.99 6.52
N ILE A 118 -1.15 -1.50 6.34
CA ILE A 118 -0.80 -2.50 5.33
C ILE A 118 -0.62 -3.81 6.08
N GLY A 119 -1.57 -4.71 5.95
CA GLY A 119 -1.65 -5.96 6.69
C GLY A 119 -0.54 -6.96 6.34
N ARG A 120 -0.42 -8.01 7.15
CA ARG A 120 0.62 -9.03 6.98
C ARG A 120 0.58 -9.65 5.57
N GLY A 121 1.73 -9.66 4.89
CA GLY A 121 1.87 -10.22 3.55
C GLY A 121 1.07 -9.47 2.47
N ALA A 122 0.47 -8.33 2.78
CA ALA A 122 -0.19 -7.51 1.77
C ALA A 122 0.84 -6.83 0.88
N SER A 123 0.49 -6.66 -0.40
CA SER A 123 1.36 -6.02 -1.38
C SER A 123 0.67 -4.83 -2.01
N VAL A 124 1.37 -3.69 -2.02
CA VAL A 124 0.98 -2.49 -2.77
C VAL A 124 2.01 -2.29 -3.87
N GLU A 125 1.59 -2.51 -5.11
CA GLU A 125 2.45 -2.43 -6.29
C GLU A 125 2.78 -0.98 -6.66
N CYS A 126 3.72 -0.82 -7.60
CA CYS A 126 4.27 0.49 -7.97
C CYS A 126 3.20 1.47 -8.45
N ASP A 127 3.52 2.77 -8.33
CA ASP A 127 2.68 3.87 -8.82
C ASP A 127 1.26 3.92 -8.21
N CYS A 128 1.11 3.45 -6.96
CA CYS A 128 -0.15 3.51 -6.23
C CYS A 128 -0.21 4.71 -5.29
N VAL A 129 -1.41 5.24 -5.12
CA VAL A 129 -1.73 6.24 -4.10
C VAL A 129 -2.79 5.66 -3.16
N VAL A 130 -2.49 5.63 -1.88
CA VAL A 130 -3.40 5.17 -0.82
C VAL A 130 -3.63 6.32 0.14
N GLY A 131 -4.89 6.66 0.36
CA GLY A 131 -5.30 7.70 1.29
C GLY A 131 -5.00 7.36 2.75
N ARG A 132 -5.44 8.22 3.64
CA ARG A 132 -5.27 8.09 5.09
C ARG A 132 -6.30 7.15 5.70
N LYS A 133 -5.95 6.57 6.87
CA LYS A 133 -6.83 5.71 7.68
C LYS A 133 -7.40 4.51 6.91
N CYS A 134 -6.76 4.09 5.83
CA CYS A 134 -7.13 2.88 5.10
C CYS A 134 -6.71 1.63 5.87
N LYS A 135 -7.42 0.53 5.62
CA LYS A 135 -7.04 -0.79 6.10
C LYS A 135 -6.93 -1.73 4.91
N ILE A 136 -5.71 -2.11 4.56
CA ILE A 136 -5.41 -3.13 3.56
C ILE A 136 -5.02 -4.37 4.34
N GLU A 137 -5.89 -5.36 4.38
CA GLU A 137 -5.79 -6.49 5.29
C GLU A 137 -4.87 -7.60 4.75
N THR A 138 -4.64 -8.62 5.57
CA THR A 138 -3.73 -9.74 5.32
C THR A 138 -3.84 -10.31 3.90
N ASN A 139 -2.69 -10.43 3.22
CA ASN A 139 -2.56 -11.01 1.88
C ASN A 139 -3.42 -10.32 0.80
N ALA A 140 -3.88 -9.09 1.00
CA ALA A 140 -4.49 -8.33 -0.06
C ALA A 140 -3.43 -7.88 -1.08
N TYR A 141 -3.77 -7.92 -2.36
CA TYR A 141 -2.91 -7.51 -3.45
C TYR A 141 -3.49 -6.30 -4.17
N ILE A 142 -2.80 -5.18 -4.07
CA ILE A 142 -3.14 -3.93 -4.76
C ILE A 142 -2.22 -3.77 -5.96
N THR A 143 -2.79 -3.92 -7.15
CA THR A 143 -2.07 -3.86 -8.42
C THR A 143 -1.54 -2.46 -8.72
N ALA A 144 -0.50 -2.39 -9.54
CA ALA A 144 0.10 -1.11 -9.97
C ALA A 144 -0.93 -0.15 -10.57
N TYR A 145 -0.66 1.16 -10.41
CA TYR A 145 -1.50 2.27 -10.88
C TYR A 145 -2.86 2.39 -10.19
N SER A 146 -3.02 1.81 -9.01
CA SER A 146 -4.27 1.89 -8.24
C SER A 146 -4.31 3.14 -7.37
N THR A 147 -5.53 3.66 -7.16
CA THR A 147 -5.80 4.77 -6.26
C THR A 147 -6.86 4.36 -5.24
N LEU A 148 -6.54 4.47 -3.97
CA LEU A 148 -7.47 4.30 -2.87
C LEU A 148 -7.64 5.66 -2.17
N GLY A 149 -8.86 6.11 -2.03
CA GLY A 149 -9.21 7.30 -1.24
C GLY A 149 -9.02 7.07 0.26
N ASP A 150 -9.51 7.99 1.07
CA ASP A 150 -9.45 7.90 2.52
C ASP A 150 -10.40 6.83 3.08
N MET A 151 -10.00 6.22 4.21
CA MET A 151 -10.83 5.30 4.99
C MET A 151 -11.36 4.08 4.21
N CYS A 152 -10.64 3.67 3.17
CA CYS A 152 -10.97 2.46 2.43
C CYS A 152 -10.68 1.19 3.25
N PHE A 153 -11.52 0.17 3.06
CA PHE A 153 -11.33 -1.14 3.68
C PHE A 153 -11.16 -2.23 2.61
N ILE A 154 -9.99 -2.80 2.53
CA ILE A 154 -9.64 -3.89 1.63
C ILE A 154 -9.41 -5.14 2.47
N ALA A 155 -10.37 -6.04 2.46
CA ALA A 155 -10.39 -7.22 3.32
C ALA A 155 -9.34 -8.28 2.93
N PRO A 156 -9.08 -9.29 3.79
CA PRO A 156 -8.09 -10.32 3.51
C PRO A 156 -8.29 -11.05 2.18
N GLY A 157 -7.18 -11.29 1.48
CA GLY A 157 -7.17 -12.05 0.23
C GLY A 157 -7.87 -11.39 -0.96
N VAL A 158 -8.15 -10.10 -0.91
CA VAL A 158 -8.62 -9.35 -2.08
C VAL A 158 -7.52 -9.28 -3.12
N VAL A 159 -7.89 -9.49 -4.38
CA VAL A 159 -6.97 -9.39 -5.52
C VAL A 159 -7.48 -8.34 -6.50
N THR A 160 -6.63 -7.39 -6.86
CA THR A 160 -6.90 -6.43 -7.94
C THR A 160 -5.97 -6.72 -9.14
N SER A 161 -6.37 -6.32 -10.34
CA SER A 161 -5.55 -6.51 -11.54
C SER A 161 -5.55 -5.27 -12.43
N ASN A 162 -4.52 -5.14 -13.29
CA ASN A 162 -4.31 -3.96 -14.14
C ASN A 162 -4.19 -4.29 -15.64
N ASP A 163 -4.24 -5.56 -16.01
CA ASP A 163 -4.04 -6.02 -17.39
C ASP A 163 -5.22 -6.89 -17.87
N ASN A 164 -6.07 -6.33 -18.73
CA ASN A 164 -7.20 -7.05 -19.35
C ASN A 164 -6.77 -8.08 -20.40
N PHE A 165 -5.51 -8.05 -20.82
CA PHE A 165 -4.98 -8.93 -21.87
C PHE A 165 -4.25 -10.15 -21.28
N ALA A 166 -4.11 -10.22 -19.97
CA ALA A 166 -3.44 -11.31 -19.24
C ALA A 166 -2.06 -11.68 -19.86
N GLY A 167 -1.23 -10.66 -20.12
CA GLY A 167 0.11 -10.85 -20.65
C GLY A 167 0.18 -11.03 -22.18
N ARG A 168 -0.92 -10.97 -22.90
CA ARG A 168 -0.97 -11.12 -24.35
C ARG A 168 -1.10 -9.78 -25.08
N SER A 169 -0.55 -9.68 -26.30
CA SER A 169 -0.63 -8.51 -27.18
C SER A 169 0.19 -7.30 -26.70
N GLU A 170 0.86 -6.62 -27.63
CA GLU A 170 1.56 -5.34 -27.36
C GLU A 170 0.57 -4.20 -27.02
N GLU A 171 -0.68 -4.32 -27.44
CA GLU A 171 -1.73 -3.35 -27.15
C GLU A 171 -1.96 -3.14 -25.64
N ARG A 172 -1.71 -4.17 -24.81
CA ARG A 172 -1.84 -4.10 -23.34
C ARG A 172 -1.06 -2.94 -22.71
N PHE A 173 0.11 -2.60 -23.26
CA PHE A 173 0.96 -1.54 -22.71
C PHE A 173 0.30 -0.15 -22.74
N LYS A 174 -0.70 0.05 -23.61
CA LYS A 174 -1.49 1.27 -23.69
C LYS A 174 -2.69 1.27 -22.72
N HIS A 175 -3.01 0.12 -22.14
CA HIS A 175 -4.26 -0.08 -21.40
C HIS A 175 -4.05 -0.51 -19.94
N PHE A 176 -2.81 -0.54 -19.45
CA PHE A 176 -2.59 -0.79 -18.03
C PHE A 176 -3.31 0.24 -17.19
N LYS A 177 -4.22 -0.23 -16.36
CA LYS A 177 -4.99 0.63 -15.47
C LYS A 177 -5.29 -0.09 -14.17
N GLY A 178 -4.82 0.46 -13.05
CA GLY A 178 -5.16 -0.02 -11.72
C GLY A 178 -6.63 0.19 -11.39
N VAL A 179 -7.02 -0.16 -10.20
CA VAL A 179 -8.37 0.05 -9.67
C VAL A 179 -8.46 1.39 -8.95
N THR A 180 -9.65 1.96 -8.91
CA THR A 180 -9.95 3.12 -8.08
C THR A 180 -10.93 2.69 -6.99
N VAL A 181 -10.62 2.97 -5.74
CA VAL A 181 -11.54 2.83 -4.62
C VAL A 181 -11.72 4.22 -4.03
N GLU A 182 -12.92 4.76 -4.13
CA GLU A 182 -13.22 6.10 -3.62
C GLU A 182 -13.35 6.09 -2.09
N ASN A 183 -13.46 7.26 -1.48
CA ASN A 183 -13.47 7.41 -0.02
C ASN A 183 -14.49 6.47 0.66
N GLY A 184 -14.05 5.79 1.70
CA GLY A 184 -14.89 4.84 2.43
C GLY A 184 -15.31 3.60 1.64
N GLY A 185 -14.80 3.41 0.41
CA GLY A 185 -15.07 2.23 -0.39
C GLY A 185 -14.56 0.95 0.26
N ARG A 186 -15.31 -0.14 0.14
CA ARG A 186 -15.02 -1.42 0.82
C ARG A 186 -14.99 -2.58 -0.17
N ILE A 187 -13.99 -3.41 -0.05
CA ILE A 187 -13.87 -4.65 -0.81
C ILE A 187 -13.74 -5.79 0.18
N ALA A 188 -14.76 -6.65 0.26
CA ALA A 188 -14.81 -7.74 1.22
C ALA A 188 -13.97 -8.95 0.78
N ALA A 189 -13.71 -9.86 1.72
CA ALA A 189 -12.73 -10.92 1.61
C ALA A 189 -12.84 -11.77 0.34
N GLY A 190 -11.68 -12.08 -0.26
CA GLY A 190 -11.58 -12.95 -1.43
C GLY A 190 -12.20 -12.40 -2.71
N SER A 191 -12.54 -11.11 -2.78
CA SER A 191 -13.08 -10.50 -3.99
C SER A 191 -11.98 -10.22 -5.02
N VAL A 192 -12.36 -10.25 -6.30
CA VAL A 192 -11.48 -9.91 -7.43
C VAL A 192 -12.02 -8.67 -8.14
N ILE A 193 -11.14 -7.68 -8.34
CA ILE A 193 -11.49 -6.44 -9.04
C ILE A 193 -10.73 -6.38 -10.35
N LEU A 194 -11.45 -6.31 -11.46
CA LEU A 194 -10.84 -6.26 -12.80
C LEU A 194 -10.21 -4.91 -13.11
N PRO A 195 -9.29 -4.87 -14.11
CA PRO A 195 -8.54 -3.66 -14.46
C PRO A 195 -9.42 -2.46 -14.73
N GLY A 196 -9.03 -1.31 -14.17
CA GLY A 196 -9.65 -0.02 -14.40
C GLY A 196 -11.03 0.15 -13.78
N LYS A 197 -11.47 -0.76 -12.88
CA LYS A 197 -12.79 -0.64 -12.24
C LYS A 197 -12.76 0.34 -11.08
N VAL A 198 -13.90 0.96 -10.87
CA VAL A 198 -14.14 1.93 -9.80
C VAL A 198 -15.09 1.32 -8.77
N ILE A 199 -14.68 1.36 -7.51
CA ILE A 199 -15.58 1.17 -6.37
C ILE A 199 -15.93 2.57 -5.87
N GLY A 200 -17.17 2.99 -6.09
CA GLY A 200 -17.64 4.33 -5.78
C GLY A 200 -17.59 4.65 -4.28
N GLU A 201 -17.80 5.92 -3.96
CA GLU A 201 -17.74 6.41 -2.58
C GLU A 201 -18.67 5.62 -1.67
N GLN A 202 -18.09 5.11 -0.56
CA GLN A 202 -18.78 4.29 0.44
C GLN A 202 -19.50 3.04 -0.13
N ALA A 203 -19.19 2.65 -1.36
CA ALA A 203 -19.72 1.42 -1.95
C ALA A 203 -19.04 0.17 -1.37
N MET A 204 -19.62 -0.99 -1.61
CA MET A 204 -19.09 -2.27 -1.11
C MET A 204 -19.20 -3.37 -2.17
N ALA A 205 -18.09 -4.02 -2.46
CA ALA A 205 -18.08 -5.34 -3.08
C ALA A 205 -18.15 -6.40 -1.98
N ALA A 206 -19.21 -7.20 -1.96
CA ALA A 206 -19.39 -8.28 -0.97
C ALA A 206 -18.38 -9.41 -1.18
N ALA A 207 -18.16 -10.24 -0.15
CA ALA A 207 -17.14 -11.29 -0.17
C ALA A 207 -17.28 -12.24 -1.37
N GLY A 208 -16.13 -12.63 -1.95
CA GLY A 208 -16.08 -13.53 -3.10
C GLY A 208 -16.60 -12.95 -4.41
N SER A 209 -16.82 -11.65 -4.50
CA SER A 209 -17.33 -11.02 -5.70
C SER A 209 -16.27 -10.87 -6.79
N VAL A 210 -16.68 -11.01 -8.06
CA VAL A 210 -15.86 -10.65 -9.22
C VAL A 210 -16.44 -9.38 -9.86
N VAL A 211 -15.79 -8.24 -9.58
CA VAL A 211 -16.24 -6.93 -10.04
C VAL A 211 -15.74 -6.68 -11.46
N THR A 212 -16.68 -6.73 -12.40
CA THR A 212 -16.43 -6.58 -13.84
C THR A 212 -16.94 -5.24 -14.41
N LYS A 213 -17.65 -4.45 -13.60
CA LYS A 213 -18.18 -3.11 -13.93
C LYS A 213 -17.95 -2.20 -12.74
N ASP A 214 -17.96 -0.90 -12.98
CA ASP A 214 -17.89 0.08 -11.90
C ASP A 214 -19.06 -0.09 -10.94
N VAL A 215 -18.79 0.10 -9.64
CA VAL A 215 -19.77 0.01 -8.57
C VAL A 215 -20.21 1.44 -8.22
N PRO A 216 -21.48 1.78 -8.33
CA PRO A 216 -21.98 3.10 -7.98
C PRO A 216 -21.74 3.41 -6.48
N GLU A 217 -21.70 4.70 -6.13
CA GLU A 217 -21.61 5.15 -4.74
C GLU A 217 -22.68 4.51 -3.86
N LYS A 218 -22.38 4.30 -2.58
CA LYS A 218 -23.31 3.79 -1.56
C LYS A 218 -24.08 2.52 -1.95
N THR A 219 -23.50 1.73 -2.85
CA THR A 219 -24.12 0.52 -3.41
C THR A 219 -23.34 -0.74 -2.97
N VAL A 220 -24.07 -1.78 -2.63
CA VAL A 220 -23.52 -3.12 -2.38
C VAL A 220 -23.70 -3.97 -3.63
N VAL A 221 -22.60 -4.55 -4.13
CA VAL A 221 -22.62 -5.55 -5.21
C VAL A 221 -22.19 -6.91 -4.69
N VAL A 222 -22.67 -8.00 -5.31
CA VAL A 222 -22.33 -9.38 -4.94
C VAL A 222 -22.33 -10.30 -6.17
N GLY A 223 -21.53 -11.36 -6.11
CA GLY A 223 -21.52 -12.47 -7.07
C GLY A 223 -20.41 -12.40 -8.12
N ALA A 224 -20.40 -13.38 -9.01
CA ALA A 224 -19.45 -13.54 -10.12
C ALA A 224 -20.19 -13.82 -11.42
N PRO A 225 -20.33 -12.84 -12.32
CA PRO A 225 -19.94 -11.43 -12.18
C PRO A 225 -20.82 -10.68 -11.17
N ALA A 226 -20.24 -9.70 -10.49
CA ALA A 226 -20.94 -8.93 -9.47
C ALA A 226 -22.14 -8.14 -10.04
N ARG A 227 -23.23 -8.12 -9.28
CA ARG A 227 -24.47 -7.38 -9.59
C ARG A 227 -24.90 -6.59 -8.37
N VAL A 228 -25.62 -5.51 -8.59
CA VAL A 228 -26.22 -4.70 -7.53
C VAL A 228 -27.13 -5.59 -6.67
N LEU A 229 -26.89 -5.58 -5.37
CA LEU A 229 -27.70 -6.27 -4.38
C LEU A 229 -28.67 -5.30 -3.69
N ARG A 230 -28.15 -4.19 -3.17
CA ARG A 230 -28.90 -3.19 -2.39
C ARG A 230 -28.06 -1.92 -2.20
N THR A 231 -28.64 -0.90 -1.61
CA THR A 231 -27.90 0.24 -1.07
C THR A 231 -27.15 -0.16 0.23
N VAL A 232 -26.09 0.57 0.54
CA VAL A 232 -25.42 0.46 1.82
C VAL A 232 -26.35 0.99 2.92
N PRO A 233 -26.55 0.27 4.06
CA PRO A 233 -27.34 0.77 5.18
C PRO A 233 -26.77 2.08 5.73
N GLU A 234 -27.64 2.99 6.18
CA GLU A 234 -27.26 4.32 6.67
C GLU A 234 -26.32 4.26 7.87
N ASP A 235 -26.52 3.31 8.78
CA ASP A 235 -25.66 3.05 9.94
C ASP A 235 -24.24 2.58 9.62
N GLN A 236 -23.98 2.22 8.36
CA GLN A 236 -22.68 1.82 7.82
C GLN A 236 -22.00 2.90 7.00
N LEU A 237 -22.66 4.04 6.80
CA LEU A 237 -22.09 5.17 6.09
C LEU A 237 -21.20 6.02 7.01
N LEU A 238 -20.02 6.40 6.50
CA LEU A 238 -19.17 7.37 7.17
C LEU A 238 -19.86 8.73 7.19
N GLN A 239 -19.76 9.40 8.30
CA GLN A 239 -20.25 10.77 8.46
C GLN A 239 -19.09 11.76 8.27
N GLU A 240 -19.38 13.01 7.98
CA GLU A 240 -18.37 14.04 7.76
C GLU A 240 -17.35 14.14 8.91
N GLY A 241 -17.81 14.00 10.17
CA GLY A 241 -16.96 13.98 11.35
C GLY A 241 -15.99 12.80 11.46
N ASP A 242 -16.21 11.69 10.73
CA ASP A 242 -15.33 10.52 10.78
C ASP A 242 -14.04 10.77 9.97
N TYR A 243 -14.11 11.60 8.95
CA TYR A 243 -12.94 12.02 8.18
C TYR A 243 -12.00 12.95 8.95
N LEU A 244 -12.50 13.60 10.03
CA LEU A 244 -11.75 14.56 10.83
C LEU A 244 -11.04 13.94 12.05
N LYS A 245 -11.42 12.74 12.47
CA LYS A 245 -10.83 12.00 13.60
C LYS A 245 -9.58 11.22 13.16
#